data_a05cbc865d44fe2ac06ece0417d0c8d5
#
_entry.id   a05cbc865d44fe2ac06ece0417d0c8d5
#
_cell.length_a   1.000
_cell.length_b   1.000
_cell.length_c   1.000
_cell.angle_alpha   90.00
_cell.angle_beta   90.00
_cell.angle_gamma   90.00
#
_symmetry.space_group_name_H-M   'P 1'
#
loop_
_entity.id
_entity.type
_entity.pdbx_description
1 polymer ?
#
loop_
_entity_poly.entity_id
_entity_poly.type
_entity_poly.pdbx_seq_one_letter_code
_entity_poly.pdbx_strand_id
1 'polypeptide(L)' 'MKKWKGKMVRWKNPDKGQEHLVGIVLNNPKEDTIKFTPRSVALILVVDVMWGDTVQQFVPIDELIICKSTNS' A
#
# COMPACT_ATOMS: atom_id res chain seq x y z
N MET A 1 -13.97 -3.14 -9.83
CA MET A 1 -13.09 -2.89 -8.68
C MET A 1 -11.68 -3.35 -8.97
N LYS A 2 -10.70 -2.52 -8.62
CA LYS A 2 -9.31 -2.92 -8.77
C LYS A 2 -8.95 -3.97 -7.72
N LYS A 3 -8.37 -5.05 -8.16
CA LYS A 3 -7.80 -6.03 -7.25
C LYS A 3 -6.39 -5.57 -6.87
N TRP A 4 -6.14 -5.53 -5.58
CA TRP A 4 -4.81 -5.20 -5.07
C TRP A 4 -4.04 -6.44 -4.65
N LYS A 5 -4.76 -7.45 -4.15
CA LYS A 5 -4.13 -8.69 -3.69
C LYS A 5 -3.30 -9.34 -4.79
N GLY A 6 -2.05 -9.66 -4.48
CA GLY A 6 -1.13 -10.29 -5.42
C GLY A 6 -0.45 -9.34 -6.38
N LYS A 7 -0.78 -8.06 -6.34
CA LYS A 7 -0.15 -7.07 -7.22
C LYS A 7 1.18 -6.62 -6.65
N MET A 8 2.11 -6.30 -7.54
CA MET A 8 3.37 -5.69 -7.16
C MET A 8 3.17 -4.19 -7.01
N VAL A 9 3.72 -3.63 -5.95
CA VAL A 9 3.59 -2.20 -5.65
C VAL A 9 4.93 -1.62 -5.28
N ARG A 10 5.00 -0.30 -5.38
CA ARG A 10 6.14 0.48 -4.90
C ARG A 10 5.61 1.75 -4.24
N TRP A 11 6.48 2.41 -3.48
CA TRP A 11 6.11 3.67 -2.84
C TRP A 11 5.90 4.75 -3.89
N LYS A 12 4.85 5.53 -3.70
CA LYS A 12 4.55 6.66 -4.58
C LYS A 12 5.57 7.77 -4.41
N ASN A 13 5.96 8.03 -3.16
CA ASN A 13 6.97 9.03 -2.83
C ASN A 13 8.03 8.35 -1.96
N PRO A 14 8.96 7.60 -2.57
CA PRO A 14 9.93 6.85 -1.79
C PRO A 14 10.93 7.79 -1.11
N ASP A 15 11.30 7.41 0.11
CA ASP A 15 12.42 8.05 0.77
C ASP A 15 13.73 7.66 0.10
N LYS A 16 14.77 8.43 0.38
CA LYS A 16 16.09 8.16 -0.17
C LYS A 16 16.52 6.73 0.19
N GLY A 17 16.87 5.96 -0.80
CA GLY A 17 17.26 4.56 -0.61
C GLY A 17 16.12 3.58 -0.75
N GLN A 18 14.89 4.05 -0.90
CA GLN A 18 13.71 3.18 -1.04
C GLN A 18 13.17 3.11 -2.47
N GLU A 19 13.83 3.76 -3.42
CA GLU A 19 13.32 3.87 -4.79
C GLU A 19 13.24 2.53 -5.51
N HIS A 20 14.02 1.56 -5.07
CA HIS A 20 14.06 0.23 -5.70
C HIS A 20 13.22 -0.81 -4.95
N LEU A 21 12.57 -0.41 -3.85
CA LEU A 21 11.77 -1.36 -3.12
C LEU A 21 10.50 -1.71 -3.89
N VAL A 22 10.26 -2.99 -4.03
CA VAL A 22 9.04 -3.52 -4.62
C VAL A 22 8.43 -4.49 -3.64
N GLY A 23 7.14 -4.33 -3.40
CA GLY A 23 6.41 -5.21 -2.50
C GLY A 23 5.30 -5.95 -3.21
N ILE A 24 4.74 -6.93 -2.51
CA ILE A 24 3.59 -7.69 -3.01
C ILE A 24 2.45 -7.49 -2.02
N VAL A 25 1.29 -7.08 -2.53
CA VAL A 25 0.11 -6.85 -1.70
C VAL A 25 -0.47 -8.21 -1.31
N LEU A 26 -0.71 -8.39 -0.02
CA LEU A 26 -1.14 -9.68 0.53
C LEU A 26 -2.65 -9.81 0.61
N ASN A 27 -3.39 -8.70 0.58
CA ASN A 27 -4.84 -8.72 0.69
C ASN A 27 -5.45 -7.59 -0.11
N ASN A 28 -6.77 -7.66 -0.27
CA ASN A 28 -7.50 -6.56 -0.88
C ASN A 28 -7.68 -5.42 0.13
N PRO A 29 -7.87 -4.17 -0.34
CA PRO A 29 -8.00 -3.04 0.56
C PRO A 29 -9.14 -3.22 1.55
N LYS A 30 -8.89 -2.82 2.78
CA LYS A 30 -9.88 -2.79 3.84
C LYS A 30 -9.91 -1.39 4.44
N GLU A 31 -11.06 -1.03 4.99
CA GLU A 31 -11.23 0.28 5.59
C GLU A 31 -10.56 0.33 6.96
N ASP A 32 -9.92 1.45 7.21
CA ASP A 32 -9.37 1.76 8.51
C ASP A 32 -9.66 3.23 8.81
N THR A 33 -9.57 3.60 10.08
CA THR A 33 -9.93 4.93 10.53
C THR A 33 -8.69 5.66 11.03
N ILE A 34 -8.49 6.88 10.52
CA ILE A 34 -7.45 7.78 11.01
C ILE A 34 -8.12 8.95 11.72
N LYS A 35 -7.70 9.22 12.96
CA LYS A 35 -8.13 10.38 13.70
C LYS A 35 -7.11 11.50 13.49
N PHE A 36 -7.56 12.60 12.87
CA PHE A 36 -6.71 13.78 12.73
C PHE A 36 -6.79 14.67 13.97
N THR A 37 -8.01 14.77 14.53
CA THR A 37 -8.26 15.50 15.78
C THR A 37 -9.34 14.73 16.52
N PRO A 38 -9.63 15.06 17.80
CA PRO A 38 -10.73 14.40 18.52
C PRO A 38 -12.08 14.50 17.82
N ARG A 39 -12.25 15.45 16.89
CA ARG A 39 -13.50 15.66 16.17
C ARG A 39 -13.43 15.31 14.69
N SER A 40 -12.23 15.01 14.19
CA SER A 40 -12.04 14.77 12.76
C SER A 40 -11.53 13.36 12.54
N VAL A 41 -12.33 12.56 11.86
CA VAL A 41 -12.03 11.17 11.57
C VAL A 41 -12.19 10.97 10.07
N ALA A 42 -11.22 10.31 9.44
CA ALA A 42 -11.29 9.97 8.03
C ALA A 42 -11.17 8.46 7.85
N LEU A 43 -11.89 7.94 6.87
CA LEU A 43 -11.74 6.55 6.46
C LEU A 43 -10.68 6.46 5.37
N ILE A 44 -9.78 5.51 5.50
CA ILE A 44 -8.78 5.22 4.48
C ILE A 44 -8.84 3.75 4.13
N LEU A 45 -8.34 3.43 2.95
CA LEU A 45 -8.19 2.05 2.54
C LEU A 45 -6.73 1.64 2.73
N VAL A 46 -6.51 0.50 3.36
CA VAL A 46 -5.18 0.00 3.68
C VAL A 46 -5.02 -1.43 3.20
N VAL A 47 -3.79 -1.80 2.95
CA VAL A 47 -3.42 -3.16 2.58
C VAL A 47 -2.20 -3.59 3.38
N ASP A 48 -1.97 -4.89 3.44
CA ASP A 48 -0.74 -5.44 3.96
C ASP A 48 0.19 -5.72 2.78
N VAL A 49 1.46 -5.35 2.92
CA VAL A 49 2.44 -5.47 1.85
C VAL A 49 3.65 -6.23 2.36
N MET A 50 4.11 -7.18 1.57
CA MET A 50 5.35 -7.89 1.87
C MET A 50 6.49 -7.25 1.07
N TRP A 51 7.43 -6.65 1.77
CA TRP A 51 8.63 -6.05 1.21
C TRP A 51 9.81 -7.01 1.45
N GLY A 52 10.12 -7.81 0.43
CA GLY A 52 11.11 -8.86 0.61
C GLY A 52 10.61 -9.91 1.60
N ASP A 53 11.26 -10.01 2.75
CA ASP A 53 10.87 -10.94 3.82
C ASP A 53 10.19 -10.24 5.00
N THR A 54 9.86 -8.96 4.85
CA THR A 54 9.23 -8.16 5.91
C THR A 54 7.81 -7.80 5.51
N VAL A 55 6.86 -8.03 6.40
CA VAL A 55 5.46 -7.65 6.18
C VAL A 55 5.17 -6.35 6.91
N GLN A 56 4.64 -5.38 6.17
CA GLN A 56 4.15 -4.12 6.72
C GLN A 56 2.63 -4.11 6.63
N GLN A 57 1.97 -3.92 7.77
CA GLN A 57 0.51 -3.90 7.85
C GLN A 57 -0.03 -2.48 7.78
N PHE A 58 -1.29 -2.37 7.36
CA PHE A 58 -2.03 -1.11 7.36
C PHE A 58 -1.36 -0.02 6.52
N VAL A 59 -0.92 -0.40 5.33
CA VAL A 59 -0.30 0.57 4.40
C VAL A 59 -1.42 1.23 3.60
N PRO A 60 -1.53 2.58 3.66
CA PRO A 60 -2.54 3.28 2.87
C PRO A 60 -2.29 3.08 1.38
N ILE A 61 -3.35 2.74 0.64
CA ILE A 61 -3.19 2.52 -0.80
C ILE A 61 -2.80 3.80 -1.54
N ASP A 62 -3.13 4.97 -0.96
CA ASP A 62 -2.78 6.25 -1.55
C ASP A 62 -1.27 6.50 -1.59
N GLU A 63 -0.50 5.74 -0.81
CA GLU A 63 0.95 5.86 -0.78
C GLU A 63 1.65 4.87 -1.70
N LEU A 64 0.88 4.04 -2.40
CA LEU A 64 1.39 2.97 -3.22
C LEU A 64 1.02 3.18 -4.68
N ILE A 65 1.90 2.72 -5.56
CA ILE A 65 1.65 2.65 -7.00
C ILE A 65 1.74 1.18 -7.40
N ILE A 66 0.71 0.71 -8.12
CA ILE A 66 0.74 -0.65 -8.68
C ILE A 66 1.73 -0.66 -9.85
N CYS A 67 2.70 -1.56 -9.77
CA CYS A 67 3.65 -1.75 -10.87
C CYS A 67 2.96 -2.53 -11.97
N LYS A 68 2.96 -1.98 -13.18
CA LYS A 68 2.41 -2.69 -14.32
C LYS A 68 3.39 -3.75 -14.78
N SER A 69 2.87 -4.94 -15.05
CA SER A 69 3.66 -5.99 -15.66
C SER A 69 3.93 -5.61 -17.12
N THR A 70 5.19 -5.74 -17.53
CA THR A 70 5.56 -5.47 -18.91
C THR A 70 5.19 -6.61 -19.86
N ASN A 71 4.77 -7.73 -19.31
CA ASN A 71 4.44 -8.93 -20.09
C ASN A 71 2.93 -9.19 -20.17
N SER A 72 2.16 -8.27 -19.73
CA SER A 72 0.72 -8.44 -19.80
C SER A 72 0.19 -8.11 -21.19
#